data_4d9841053dc194c691b01614d0703e27
#
_entry.id   4d9841053dc194c691b01614d0703e27
#
_cell.length_a   1.000
_cell.length_b   1.000
_cell.length_c   1.000
_cell.angle_alpha   90.00
_cell.angle_beta   90.00
_cell.angle_gamma   90.00
#
_symmetry.space_group_name_H-M   'P 1'
#
loop_
_entity.id
_entity.type
_entity.pdbx_description
1 polymer ?
#
loop_
_entity_poly.entity_id
_entity_poly.type
_entity_poly.pdbx_seq_one_letter_code
_entity_poly.pdbx_strand_id
1 'polypeptide(L)'
;MSEELKVKALHMGPAECAVDLGDGSERGEYVDQDYILQKLGRPHRAVNLMYCYYPNDDKWPGRASVVHADPSVQFAWDFPYDDYFTYKGGLNGTLDDEPFTYMRDVRKHGQDVLLTMTIDPKLTDDHIIAIAKDLRTFGRVLLRINHEATGNWFSFNKRASYEEVAAFFTHCCEIIHREAPNVKTIICLDGCKELEDEKMEMEDIFAEASRAADIV
;
A
#
# COMPACT_ATOMS: atom_id res chain seq x y z
N MET A 1 0.13 -22.42 -33.91
CA MET A 1 0.31 -23.38 -32.81
C MET A 1 0.73 -22.50 -31.61
N SER A 2 -0.18 -22.29 -30.69
CA SER A 2 0.10 -21.56 -29.43
C SER A 2 0.87 -22.50 -28.51
N GLU A 3 2.11 -22.16 -28.17
CA GLU A 3 2.82 -22.83 -27.08
C GLU A 3 2.06 -22.59 -25.78
N GLU A 4 1.53 -23.65 -25.22
CA GLU A 4 0.99 -23.63 -23.86
C GLU A 4 2.13 -23.31 -22.88
N LEU A 5 2.07 -22.15 -22.27
CA LEU A 5 2.96 -21.80 -21.15
C LEU A 5 2.69 -22.79 -20.00
N LYS A 6 3.54 -23.79 -19.86
CA LYS A 6 3.54 -24.67 -18.68
C LYS A 6 4.07 -23.87 -17.48
N VAL A 7 3.14 -23.28 -16.73
CA VAL A 7 3.47 -22.72 -15.42
C VAL A 7 3.87 -23.90 -14.51
N LYS A 8 5.13 -23.94 -14.09
CA LYS A 8 5.56 -24.85 -13.05
C LYS A 8 4.81 -24.50 -11.77
N ALA A 9 4.01 -25.43 -11.28
CA ALA A 9 3.42 -25.27 -9.95
C ALA A 9 4.54 -25.05 -8.94
N LEU A 10 4.49 -23.92 -8.24
CA LEU A 10 5.41 -23.63 -7.16
C LEU A 10 5.06 -24.58 -6.00
N HIS A 11 5.86 -25.61 -5.79
CA HIS A 11 5.78 -26.42 -4.57
C HIS A 11 6.44 -25.62 -3.44
N MET A 12 5.63 -24.87 -2.71
CA MET A 12 6.08 -24.23 -1.49
C MET A 12 5.95 -25.19 -0.32
N GLY A 13 7.06 -25.54 0.29
CA GLY A 13 7.06 -26.27 1.55
C GLY A 13 6.50 -25.39 2.69
N PRO A 14 6.09 -25.96 3.83
CA PRO A 14 5.53 -25.19 4.95
C PRO A 14 6.46 -24.10 5.50
N ALA A 15 7.76 -24.22 5.29
CA ALA A 15 8.77 -23.22 5.67
C ALA A 15 8.93 -22.08 4.64
N GLU A 16 8.35 -22.23 3.46
CA GLU A 16 8.46 -21.30 2.33
C GLU A 16 7.20 -20.47 2.14
N CYS A 17 6.14 -20.77 2.93
CA CYS A 17 4.91 -19.98 2.89
C CYS A 17 5.20 -18.57 3.38
N ALA A 18 4.97 -17.59 2.51
CA ALA A 18 4.93 -16.20 2.90
C ALA A 18 3.65 -15.96 3.70
N VAL A 19 3.78 -15.32 4.84
CA VAL A 19 2.66 -14.79 5.61
C VAL A 19 2.81 -13.29 5.60
N ASP A 20 1.79 -12.62 5.15
CA ASP A 20 1.63 -11.18 5.29
C ASP A 20 0.91 -10.91 6.60
N LEU A 21 1.53 -10.16 7.47
CA LEU A 21 0.93 -9.75 8.74
C LEU A 21 0.75 -8.24 8.73
N GLY A 22 -0.42 -7.80 9.16
CA GLY A 22 -0.69 -6.39 9.40
C GLY A 22 0.20 -5.83 10.51
N ASP A 23 0.43 -4.55 10.46
CA ASP A 23 1.29 -3.80 11.37
C ASP A 23 0.60 -3.37 12.68
N GLY A 24 -0.66 -3.75 12.87
CA GLY A 24 -1.46 -3.33 14.03
C GLY A 24 -2.06 -1.93 13.89
N SER A 25 -2.02 -1.29 12.70
CA SER A 25 -2.57 0.06 12.47
C SER A 25 -4.03 0.20 12.90
N GLU A 26 -4.84 -0.84 12.71
CA GLU A 26 -6.23 -0.91 13.18
C GLU A 26 -6.37 -0.81 14.72
N ARG A 27 -5.29 -1.06 15.44
CA ARG A 27 -5.24 -0.94 16.91
C ARG A 27 -4.53 0.31 17.38
N GLY A 28 -4.08 1.15 16.45
CA GLY A 28 -3.37 2.38 16.75
C GLY A 28 -1.93 2.21 17.23
N GLU A 29 -1.36 1.01 17.12
CA GLU A 29 0.02 0.75 17.53
C GLU A 29 0.74 -0.22 16.59
N TYR A 30 2.01 0.01 16.37
CA TYR A 30 2.87 -0.92 15.66
C TYR A 30 3.21 -2.12 16.55
N VAL A 31 3.12 -3.31 15.96
CA VAL A 31 3.55 -4.55 16.61
C VAL A 31 4.95 -4.90 16.14
N ASP A 32 5.94 -4.79 17.02
CA ASP A 32 7.34 -5.01 16.65
C ASP A 32 7.64 -6.47 16.30
N GLN A 33 8.70 -6.65 15.49
CA GLN A 33 9.03 -7.96 14.93
C GLN A 33 9.61 -8.90 15.98
N ASP A 34 10.25 -8.39 17.03
CA ASP A 34 10.74 -9.23 18.16
C ASP A 34 9.57 -9.89 18.89
N TYR A 35 8.47 -9.16 19.12
CA TYR A 35 7.27 -9.71 19.72
C TYR A 35 6.62 -10.79 18.84
N ILE A 36 6.46 -10.51 17.55
CA ILE A 36 5.85 -11.46 16.59
C ILE A 36 6.71 -12.72 16.49
N LEU A 37 8.02 -12.58 16.38
CA LEU A 37 8.96 -13.71 16.34
C LEU A 37 8.89 -14.57 17.59
N GLN A 38 8.78 -13.94 18.77
CA GLN A 38 8.61 -14.65 20.05
C GLN A 38 7.31 -15.46 20.06
N LYS A 39 6.22 -14.92 19.49
CA LYS A 39 4.92 -15.59 19.45
C LYS A 39 4.85 -16.72 18.42
N LEU A 40 5.38 -16.49 17.24
CA LEU A 40 5.33 -17.44 16.13
C LEU A 40 6.47 -18.47 16.13
N GLY A 41 7.56 -18.19 16.84
CA GLY A 41 8.76 -19.04 16.86
C GLY A 41 9.59 -19.02 15.57
N ARG A 42 9.18 -18.22 14.57
CA ARG A 42 9.89 -18.03 13.29
C ARG A 42 9.49 -16.70 12.66
N PRO A 43 10.39 -16.07 11.87
CA PRO A 43 10.03 -14.88 11.11
C PRO A 43 9.04 -15.25 9.97
N HIS A 44 8.05 -14.41 9.74
CA HIS A 44 7.28 -14.41 8.51
C HIS A 44 8.04 -13.63 7.43
N ARG A 45 7.61 -13.73 6.18
CA ARG A 45 8.39 -13.20 5.06
C ARG A 45 8.26 -11.70 4.87
N ALA A 46 7.06 -11.18 4.98
CA ALA A 46 6.76 -9.79 4.73
C ALA A 46 5.85 -9.20 5.82
N VAL A 47 5.99 -7.92 6.06
CA VAL A 47 5.13 -7.14 6.95
C VAL A 47 4.42 -6.09 6.13
N ASN A 48 3.09 -6.02 6.25
CA ASN A 48 2.28 -4.99 5.65
C ASN A 48 2.18 -3.80 6.61
N LEU A 49 2.69 -2.66 6.17
CA LEU A 49 2.62 -1.37 6.85
C LEU A 49 1.61 -0.49 6.11
N MET A 50 0.60 0.04 6.83
CA MET A 50 -0.53 0.75 6.22
C MET A 50 -0.52 2.22 6.57
N TYR A 51 -0.39 3.08 5.55
CA TYR A 51 -0.21 4.53 5.69
C TYR A 51 -1.09 5.32 4.74
N CYS A 52 -1.36 6.57 5.09
CA CYS A 52 -2.08 7.52 4.24
C CYS A 52 -1.23 8.76 3.98
N TYR A 53 -1.38 9.37 2.79
CA TYR A 53 -0.64 10.56 2.37
C TYR A 53 -1.51 11.55 1.59
N TYR A 54 -1.95 12.60 2.30
CA TYR A 54 -2.82 13.68 1.78
C TYR A 54 -2.25 15.06 2.15
N PRO A 55 -1.02 15.39 1.73
CA PRO A 55 -0.27 16.56 2.22
C PRO A 55 -0.90 17.90 1.86
N ASN A 56 -1.80 17.95 0.89
CA ASN A 56 -2.48 19.16 0.46
C ASN A 56 -3.79 19.44 1.22
N ASP A 57 -4.13 18.60 2.20
CA ASP A 57 -5.32 18.82 3.03
C ASP A 57 -4.93 19.47 4.35
N ASP A 58 -5.53 20.61 4.66
CA ASP A 58 -5.23 21.41 5.84
C ASP A 58 -5.44 20.66 7.18
N LYS A 59 -6.25 19.61 7.16
CA LYS A 59 -6.53 18.79 8.34
C LYS A 59 -5.62 17.59 8.49
N TRP A 60 -4.83 17.28 7.47
CA TRP A 60 -3.86 16.22 7.51
C TRP A 60 -2.53 16.77 8.11
N PRO A 61 -1.78 16.05 8.96
CA PRO A 61 -1.97 14.66 9.38
C PRO A 61 -2.83 14.47 10.64
N GLY A 62 -3.31 15.53 11.25
CA GLY A 62 -3.95 15.47 12.57
C GLY A 62 -5.17 14.55 12.63
N ARG A 63 -5.87 14.39 11.50
CA ARG A 63 -7.07 13.56 11.46
C ARG A 63 -6.79 12.04 11.51
N ALA A 64 -5.72 11.60 10.89
CA ALA A 64 -5.29 10.21 11.00
C ALA A 64 -4.95 9.86 12.46
N SER A 65 -4.32 10.78 13.19
CA SER A 65 -4.02 10.61 14.62
C SER A 65 -5.26 10.56 15.50
N VAL A 66 -6.34 11.26 15.11
CA VAL A 66 -7.61 11.27 15.87
C VAL A 66 -8.32 9.92 15.78
N VAL A 67 -8.27 9.25 14.63
CA VAL A 67 -8.87 7.91 14.45
C VAL A 67 -8.35 6.93 15.49
N HIS A 68 -7.04 6.89 15.67
CA HIS A 68 -6.39 5.99 16.64
C HIS A 68 -6.62 6.38 18.10
N ALA A 69 -6.96 7.63 18.35
CA ALA A 69 -7.20 8.13 19.72
C ALA A 69 -8.64 7.88 20.22
N ASP A 70 -9.59 7.61 19.33
CA ASP A 70 -10.99 7.41 19.70
C ASP A 70 -11.37 5.92 19.69
N PRO A 71 -11.50 5.28 20.87
CA PRO A 71 -11.85 3.86 20.98
C PRO A 71 -13.30 3.55 20.56
N SER A 72 -14.14 4.56 20.36
CA SER A 72 -15.53 4.38 19.87
C SER A 72 -15.60 4.19 18.37
N VAL A 73 -14.54 4.53 17.64
CA VAL A 73 -14.43 4.34 16.19
C VAL A 73 -14.13 2.89 15.90
N GLN A 74 -15.06 2.21 15.27
CA GLN A 74 -14.91 0.78 14.94
C GLN A 74 -14.39 0.55 13.52
N PHE A 75 -14.59 1.52 12.60
CA PHE A 75 -14.26 1.38 11.19
C PHE A 75 -13.72 2.68 10.60
N ALA A 76 -12.74 2.55 9.77
CA ALA A 76 -12.03 3.62 9.06
C ALA A 76 -12.90 4.40 8.06
N TRP A 77 -13.90 3.78 7.52
CA TRP A 77 -14.76 4.36 6.46
C TRP A 77 -15.50 5.64 6.85
N ASP A 78 -15.64 5.88 8.15
CA ASP A 78 -16.24 7.14 8.66
C ASP A 78 -15.25 8.32 8.66
N PHE A 79 -14.00 8.07 8.32
CA PHE A 79 -12.94 9.08 8.33
C PHE A 79 -12.42 9.39 6.92
N PRO A 80 -12.04 10.64 6.65
CA PRO A 80 -11.59 11.04 5.32
C PRO A 80 -10.19 10.56 4.94
N TYR A 81 -9.44 9.95 5.83
CA TYR A 81 -8.08 9.48 5.60
C TYR A 81 -7.90 8.00 5.87
N ASP A 82 -9.00 7.25 5.96
CA ASP A 82 -8.96 5.84 6.29
C ASP A 82 -8.35 5.59 7.68
N ASP A 83 -8.33 4.38 8.17
CA ASP A 83 -7.76 4.05 9.48
C ASP A 83 -6.28 3.65 9.35
N TYR A 84 -5.51 4.47 8.69
CA TYR A 84 -4.09 4.22 8.43
C TYR A 84 -3.22 5.27 9.12
N PHE A 85 -2.00 4.88 9.44
CA PHE A 85 -1.02 5.79 10.00
C PHE A 85 -0.63 6.87 8.98
N THR A 86 -0.17 7.99 9.48
CA THR A 86 0.31 9.09 8.65
C THR A 86 1.70 8.79 8.10
N TYR A 87 1.85 8.81 6.77
CA TYR A 87 3.16 8.75 6.13
C TYR A 87 3.91 10.06 6.35
N LYS A 88 5.01 10.03 7.09
CA LYS A 88 5.80 11.21 7.48
C LYS A 88 6.90 11.59 6.49
N GLY A 89 7.10 10.79 5.44
CA GLY A 89 8.02 11.08 4.34
C GLY A 89 7.40 11.93 3.25
N GLY A 90 7.92 11.77 2.03
CA GLY A 90 7.48 12.50 0.85
C GLY A 90 8.07 13.91 0.77
N LEU A 91 7.37 14.78 0.04
CA LEU A 91 7.86 16.15 -0.18
C LEU A 91 7.93 16.92 1.14
N ASN A 92 9.13 17.39 1.49
CA ASN A 92 9.43 18.06 2.77
C ASN A 92 9.25 17.19 4.03
N GLY A 93 9.15 15.86 3.88
CA GLY A 93 9.05 14.93 4.99
C GLY A 93 10.40 14.53 5.59
N THR A 94 10.39 13.53 6.47
CA THR A 94 11.58 13.02 7.15
C THR A 94 11.65 11.50 7.10
N LEU A 95 12.88 10.96 7.05
CA LEU A 95 13.12 9.51 7.17
C LEU A 95 13.35 9.04 8.61
N ASP A 96 13.29 9.95 9.58
CA ASP A 96 13.57 9.66 10.99
C ASP A 96 12.31 9.25 11.77
N ASP A 97 11.15 9.22 11.11
CA ASP A 97 9.84 8.93 11.69
C ASP A 97 9.14 7.78 10.94
N GLU A 98 7.85 7.60 11.14
CA GLU A 98 7.03 6.58 10.47
C GLU A 98 6.82 6.87 8.97
N PRO A 99 6.84 5.84 8.14
CA PRO A 99 6.96 4.39 8.40
C PRO A 99 8.41 3.89 8.53
N PHE A 100 9.41 4.75 8.34
CA PHE A 100 10.80 4.36 8.13
C PHE A 100 11.44 3.70 9.36
N THR A 101 11.01 4.06 10.55
CA THR A 101 11.43 3.40 11.80
C THR A 101 11.00 1.93 11.80
N TYR A 102 9.76 1.65 11.42
CA TYR A 102 9.22 0.30 11.33
C TYR A 102 9.78 -0.48 10.13
N MET A 103 9.97 0.17 8.99
CA MET A 103 10.65 -0.42 7.85
C MET A 103 12.07 -0.87 8.20
N ARG A 104 12.79 -0.10 9.02
CA ARG A 104 14.12 -0.51 9.51
C ARG A 104 14.04 -1.72 10.45
N ASP A 105 13.03 -1.79 11.32
CA ASP A 105 12.80 -2.95 12.17
C ASP A 105 12.52 -4.20 11.34
N VAL A 106 11.60 -4.12 10.40
CA VAL A 106 11.30 -5.21 9.45
C VAL A 106 12.56 -5.69 8.71
N ARG A 107 13.34 -4.75 8.18
CA ARG A 107 14.59 -5.08 7.45
C ARG A 107 15.67 -5.68 8.35
N LYS A 108 15.79 -5.24 9.60
CA LYS A 108 16.71 -5.80 10.59
C LYS A 108 16.45 -7.30 10.81
N HIS A 109 15.21 -7.73 10.70
CA HIS A 109 14.82 -9.14 10.84
C HIS A 109 14.86 -9.93 9.52
N GLY A 110 15.36 -9.32 8.43
CA GLY A 110 15.51 -9.96 7.14
C GLY A 110 14.20 -10.14 6.35
N GLN A 111 13.14 -9.47 6.79
CA GLN A 111 11.82 -9.52 6.18
C GLN A 111 11.67 -8.48 5.08
N ASP A 112 10.72 -8.71 4.18
CA ASP A 112 10.35 -7.75 3.14
C ASP A 112 9.29 -6.76 3.68
N VAL A 113 9.33 -5.53 3.18
CA VAL A 113 8.31 -4.52 3.46
C VAL A 113 7.27 -4.57 2.36
N LEU A 114 6.01 -4.73 2.73
CA LEU A 114 4.86 -4.38 1.92
C LEU A 114 4.30 -3.07 2.50
N LEU A 115 4.44 -1.98 1.76
CA LEU A 115 3.92 -0.67 2.16
C LEU A 115 2.63 -0.41 1.41
N THR A 116 1.52 -0.35 2.13
CA THR A 116 0.23 0.07 1.59
C THR A 116 0.05 1.55 1.87
N MET A 117 -0.21 2.30 0.81
CA MET A 117 -0.43 3.75 0.92
C MET A 117 -1.73 4.15 0.24
N THR A 118 -2.64 4.76 0.99
CA THR A 118 -3.72 5.53 0.41
C THR A 118 -3.22 6.94 0.12
N ILE A 119 -3.24 7.33 -1.14
CA ILE A 119 -2.60 8.55 -1.64
C ILE A 119 -3.65 9.40 -2.35
N ASP A 120 -3.59 10.71 -2.14
CA ASP A 120 -4.45 11.66 -2.86
C ASP A 120 -4.15 11.61 -4.37
N PRO A 121 -5.13 11.27 -5.23
CA PRO A 121 -4.93 11.19 -6.68
C PRO A 121 -4.60 12.54 -7.35
N LYS A 122 -4.69 13.65 -6.60
CA LYS A 122 -4.39 15.00 -7.09
C LYS A 122 -2.97 15.48 -6.77
N LEU A 123 -2.10 14.58 -6.30
CA LEU A 123 -0.71 14.90 -6.04
C LEU A 123 0.06 15.15 -7.34
N THR A 124 1.06 16.03 -7.24
CA THR A 124 1.98 16.32 -8.33
C THR A 124 3.13 15.31 -8.38
N ASP A 125 3.84 15.26 -9.50
CA ASP A 125 5.01 14.41 -9.70
C ASP A 125 6.06 14.58 -8.60
N ASP A 126 6.26 15.79 -8.09
CA ASP A 126 7.24 16.05 -7.03
C ASP A 126 6.96 15.24 -5.76
N HIS A 127 5.69 15.05 -5.41
CA HIS A 127 5.31 14.21 -4.28
C HIS A 127 5.63 12.73 -4.53
N ILE A 128 5.33 12.22 -5.73
CA ILE A 128 5.57 10.82 -6.08
C ILE A 128 7.07 10.56 -6.20
N ILE A 129 7.83 11.49 -6.80
CA ILE A 129 9.29 11.44 -6.88
C ILE A 129 9.90 11.43 -5.46
N ALA A 130 9.38 12.24 -4.54
CA ALA A 130 9.86 12.26 -3.16
C ALA A 130 9.63 10.91 -2.47
N ILE A 131 8.42 10.33 -2.58
CA ILE A 131 8.12 8.98 -2.07
C ILE A 131 9.07 7.95 -2.67
N ALA A 132 9.27 7.98 -3.99
CA ALA A 132 10.20 7.05 -4.66
C ALA A 132 11.63 7.16 -4.11
N LYS A 133 12.13 8.38 -3.91
CA LYS A 133 13.46 8.64 -3.33
C LYS A 133 13.57 8.13 -1.90
N ASP A 134 12.52 8.28 -1.09
CA ASP A 134 12.47 7.73 0.25
C ASP A 134 12.63 6.20 0.23
N LEU A 135 11.80 5.54 -0.58
CA LEU A 135 11.74 4.07 -0.63
C LEU A 135 12.97 3.43 -1.29
N ARG A 136 13.66 4.16 -2.18
CA ARG A 136 14.86 3.68 -2.86
C ARG A 136 15.95 3.19 -1.93
N THR A 137 16.00 3.69 -0.70
CA THR A 137 17.05 3.38 0.28
C THR A 137 16.79 2.10 1.08
N PHE A 138 15.59 1.50 0.98
CA PHE A 138 15.16 0.40 1.85
C PHE A 138 15.32 -1.01 1.26
N GLY A 139 15.99 -1.18 0.14
CA GLY A 139 16.11 -2.48 -0.52
C GLY A 139 14.78 -2.91 -1.16
N ARG A 140 14.41 -4.19 -1.08
CA ARG A 140 13.15 -4.67 -1.68
C ARG A 140 11.95 -4.10 -0.92
N VAL A 141 11.10 -3.39 -1.64
CA VAL A 141 9.84 -2.86 -1.14
C VAL A 141 8.74 -3.22 -2.13
N LEU A 142 7.64 -3.73 -1.61
CA LEU A 142 6.38 -3.90 -2.33
C LEU A 142 5.50 -2.70 -1.98
N LEU A 143 5.15 -1.88 -2.96
CA LEU A 143 4.34 -0.68 -2.75
C LEU A 143 2.95 -0.90 -3.33
N ARG A 144 1.96 -1.01 -2.46
CA ARG A 144 0.55 -1.08 -2.83
C ARG A 144 -0.06 0.31 -2.74
N ILE A 145 -0.45 0.88 -3.88
CA ILE A 145 -1.02 2.22 -3.98
C ILE A 145 -2.53 2.09 -4.09
N ASN A 146 -3.25 2.80 -3.21
CA ASN A 146 -4.70 2.89 -3.22
C ASN A 146 -5.38 1.52 -3.19
N HIS A 147 -5.26 0.87 -2.02
CA HIS A 147 -5.85 -0.44 -1.73
C HIS A 147 -7.35 -0.48 -2.07
N GLU A 148 -7.78 -1.58 -2.71
CA GLU A 148 -9.16 -1.76 -3.18
C GLU A 148 -9.63 -0.59 -4.08
N ALA A 149 -8.85 -0.31 -5.12
CA ALA A 149 -9.01 0.88 -5.96
C ALA A 149 -10.38 0.98 -6.64
N THR A 150 -11.09 -0.12 -6.81
CA THR A 150 -12.45 -0.20 -7.35
C THR A 150 -13.56 -0.02 -6.30
N GLY A 151 -13.20 0.10 -5.01
CA GLY A 151 -14.13 0.40 -3.92
C GLY A 151 -14.59 1.87 -3.94
N ASN A 152 -15.62 2.21 -3.17
CA ASN A 152 -16.12 3.58 -3.07
C ASN A 152 -16.03 4.16 -1.66
N TRP A 153 -15.42 3.43 -0.75
CA TRP A 153 -15.34 3.77 0.67
C TRP A 153 -14.09 4.58 1.04
N PHE A 154 -12.99 4.41 0.33
CA PHE A 154 -11.76 5.12 0.63
C PHE A 154 -11.77 6.60 0.22
N SER A 155 -10.96 7.40 0.90
CA SER A 155 -10.85 8.85 0.69
C SER A 155 -10.44 9.22 -0.73
N PHE A 156 -9.54 8.47 -1.34
CA PHE A 156 -9.07 8.74 -2.69
C PHE A 156 -10.21 8.57 -3.73
N ASN A 157 -11.09 7.59 -3.56
CA ASN A 157 -12.26 7.39 -4.43
C ASN A 157 -13.36 8.45 -4.26
N LYS A 158 -13.32 9.18 -3.14
CA LYS A 158 -14.22 10.33 -2.91
C LYS A 158 -13.67 11.63 -3.50
N ARG A 159 -12.42 11.64 -3.97
CA ARG A 159 -11.70 12.82 -4.49
C ARG A 159 -11.49 12.80 -6.00
N ALA A 160 -11.61 11.64 -6.63
CA ALA A 160 -11.39 11.41 -8.04
C ALA A 160 -12.31 10.31 -8.56
N SER A 161 -12.57 10.31 -9.88
CA SER A 161 -13.29 9.21 -10.53
C SER A 161 -12.42 7.94 -10.59
N TYR A 162 -13.01 6.79 -10.92
CA TYR A 162 -12.26 5.55 -11.08
C TYR A 162 -11.21 5.65 -12.20
N GLU A 163 -11.55 6.33 -13.30
CA GLU A 163 -10.63 6.58 -14.41
C GLU A 163 -9.44 7.45 -13.98
N GLU A 164 -9.71 8.49 -13.18
CA GLU A 164 -8.64 9.34 -12.63
C GLU A 164 -7.75 8.57 -11.65
N VAL A 165 -8.33 7.71 -10.81
CA VAL A 165 -7.57 6.83 -9.89
C VAL A 165 -6.71 5.84 -10.67
N ALA A 166 -7.26 5.20 -11.72
CA ALA A 166 -6.52 4.27 -12.57
C ALA A 166 -5.37 4.96 -13.32
N ALA A 167 -5.63 6.14 -13.91
CA ALA A 167 -4.62 6.93 -14.60
C ALA A 167 -3.52 7.41 -13.62
N PHE A 168 -3.89 7.86 -12.43
CA PHE A 168 -2.95 8.23 -11.37
C PHE A 168 -2.06 7.05 -10.96
N PHE A 169 -2.64 5.86 -10.77
CA PHE A 169 -1.84 4.66 -10.46
C PHE A 169 -0.83 4.34 -11.56
N THR A 170 -1.26 4.35 -12.82
CA THR A 170 -0.37 4.11 -13.98
C THR A 170 0.79 5.10 -13.98
N HIS A 171 0.49 6.38 -13.80
CA HIS A 171 1.50 7.44 -13.74
C HIS A 171 2.46 7.28 -12.54
N CYS A 172 1.94 6.88 -11.37
CA CYS A 172 2.79 6.54 -10.22
C CYS A 172 3.77 5.40 -10.55
N CYS A 173 3.32 4.34 -11.23
CA CYS A 173 4.19 3.24 -11.64
C CYS A 173 5.35 3.72 -12.51
N GLU A 174 5.10 4.58 -13.49
CA GLU A 174 6.15 5.15 -14.37
C GLU A 174 7.21 5.90 -13.57
N ILE A 175 6.78 6.74 -12.63
CA ILE A 175 7.71 7.51 -11.78
C ILE A 175 8.47 6.57 -10.83
N ILE A 176 7.78 5.68 -10.14
CA ILE A 176 8.39 4.76 -9.17
C ILE A 176 9.41 3.85 -9.84
N HIS A 177 9.09 3.25 -10.98
CA HIS A 177 10.01 2.38 -11.72
C HIS A 177 11.28 3.12 -12.19
N ARG A 178 11.14 4.39 -12.57
CA ARG A 178 12.26 5.24 -12.98
C ARG A 178 13.13 5.65 -11.79
N GLU A 179 12.53 6.09 -10.69
CA GLU A 179 13.24 6.71 -9.57
C GLU A 179 13.70 5.69 -8.51
N ALA A 180 12.99 4.57 -8.37
CA ALA A 180 13.22 3.55 -7.35
C ALA A 180 13.07 2.12 -7.91
N PRO A 181 14.02 1.64 -8.73
CA PRO A 181 13.91 0.34 -9.41
C PRO A 181 13.88 -0.88 -8.46
N ASN A 182 14.20 -0.68 -7.20
CA ASN A 182 14.08 -1.69 -6.13
C ASN A 182 12.66 -1.83 -5.58
N VAL A 183 11.75 -0.92 -5.93
CA VAL A 183 10.35 -0.95 -5.53
C VAL A 183 9.53 -1.66 -6.58
N LYS A 184 8.64 -2.56 -6.15
CA LYS A 184 7.66 -3.24 -6.99
C LYS A 184 6.27 -2.73 -6.65
N THR A 185 5.53 -2.33 -7.67
CA THR A 185 4.20 -1.76 -7.52
C THR A 185 3.12 -2.84 -7.52
N ILE A 186 2.14 -2.68 -6.63
CA ILE A 186 0.99 -3.58 -6.51
C ILE A 186 -0.27 -2.77 -6.75
N ILE A 187 -1.12 -3.24 -7.66
CA ILE A 187 -2.51 -2.81 -7.72
C ILE A 187 -3.39 -3.80 -6.96
N CYS A 188 -4.33 -3.28 -6.19
CA CYS A 188 -5.32 -4.10 -5.49
C CYS A 188 -6.71 -3.62 -5.88
N LEU A 189 -7.46 -4.50 -6.50
CA LEU A 189 -8.83 -4.24 -6.91
C LEU A 189 -9.77 -4.98 -5.94
N ASP A 190 -10.91 -4.37 -5.62
CA ASP A 190 -11.96 -5.06 -4.88
C ASP A 190 -12.70 -6.01 -5.81
N GLY A 191 -12.72 -7.30 -5.47
CA GLY A 191 -13.38 -8.35 -6.23
C GLY A 191 -14.86 -8.56 -5.90
N CYS A 192 -15.38 -7.79 -4.93
CA CYS A 192 -16.74 -7.99 -4.40
C CYS A 192 -17.82 -7.20 -5.15
N LYS A 193 -17.74 -7.09 -6.48
CA LYS A 193 -18.84 -6.52 -7.26
C LYS A 193 -19.95 -7.57 -7.43
N GLU A 194 -21.17 -7.17 -7.08
CA GLU A 194 -22.34 -8.08 -7.13
C GLU A 194 -22.86 -8.31 -8.54
N LEU A 195 -22.68 -7.32 -9.43
CA LEU A 195 -23.15 -7.39 -10.80
C LEU A 195 -21.98 -7.61 -11.77
N GLU A 196 -22.14 -8.58 -12.66
CA GLU A 196 -21.11 -8.89 -13.68
C GLU A 196 -20.82 -7.72 -14.62
N ASP A 197 -21.82 -6.92 -14.96
CA ASP A 197 -21.66 -5.74 -15.81
C ASP A 197 -20.79 -4.67 -15.12
N GLU A 198 -20.99 -4.43 -13.81
CA GLU A 198 -20.16 -3.49 -13.02
C GLU A 198 -18.72 -4.00 -12.90
N LYS A 199 -18.53 -5.30 -12.74
CA LYS A 199 -17.22 -5.93 -12.69
C LYS A 199 -16.47 -5.74 -14.00
N MET A 200 -17.11 -5.99 -15.14
CA MET A 200 -16.52 -5.80 -16.47
C MET A 200 -16.14 -4.34 -16.71
N GLU A 201 -16.99 -3.39 -16.33
CA GLU A 201 -16.70 -1.96 -16.44
C GLU A 201 -15.46 -1.57 -15.62
N MET A 202 -15.34 -2.06 -14.39
CA MET A 202 -14.17 -1.80 -13.54
C MET A 202 -12.91 -2.46 -14.09
N GLU A 203 -13.00 -3.68 -14.63
CA GLU A 203 -11.88 -4.36 -15.27
C GLU A 203 -11.36 -3.57 -16.50
N ASP A 204 -12.25 -2.98 -17.29
CA ASP A 204 -11.89 -2.15 -18.44
C ASP A 204 -11.21 -0.85 -17.99
N ILE A 205 -11.78 -0.14 -17.01
CA ILE A 205 -11.22 1.11 -16.47
C ILE A 205 -9.81 0.89 -15.92
N PHE A 206 -9.59 -0.20 -15.18
CA PHE A 206 -8.31 -0.50 -14.55
C PHE A 206 -7.37 -1.38 -15.40
N ALA A 207 -7.73 -1.69 -16.64
CA ALA A 207 -6.92 -2.59 -17.48
C ALA A 207 -5.50 -2.06 -17.75
N GLU A 208 -5.34 -0.76 -17.97
CA GLU A 208 -4.02 -0.15 -18.19
C GLU A 208 -3.22 -0.11 -16.88
N ALA A 209 -3.86 0.27 -15.79
CA ALA A 209 -3.26 0.28 -14.46
C ALA A 209 -2.76 -1.13 -14.05
N SER A 210 -3.55 -2.16 -14.32
CA SER A 210 -3.19 -3.56 -14.07
C SER A 210 -1.99 -4.01 -14.92
N ARG A 211 -1.87 -3.51 -16.16
CA ARG A 211 -0.69 -3.79 -17.01
C ARG A 211 0.56 -3.04 -16.57
N ALA A 212 0.41 -1.86 -15.97
CA ALA A 212 1.52 -1.05 -15.47
C ALA A 212 2.08 -1.57 -14.14
N ALA A 213 1.26 -2.27 -13.34
CA ALA A 213 1.66 -2.86 -12.07
C ALA A 213 2.64 -4.02 -12.26
N ASP A 214 3.54 -4.22 -11.29
CA ASP A 214 4.37 -5.45 -11.21
C ASP A 214 3.55 -6.64 -10.68
N ILE A 215 2.53 -6.38 -9.86
CA ILE A 215 1.68 -7.39 -9.19
C ILE A 215 0.22 -6.90 -9.21
N VAL A 216 -0.69 -7.81 -9.50
CA VAL A 216 -2.15 -7.59 -9.46
C VAL A 216 -2.76 -8.49 -8.41
#